data_9ece362e19a01441da3b5ba8e52e6da2
#
_entry.id   9ece362e19a01441da3b5ba8e52e6da2
#
_cell.length_a   1.000
_cell.length_b   1.000
_cell.length_c   1.000
_cell.angle_alpha   90.00
_cell.angle_beta   90.00
_cell.angle_gamma   90.00
#
_symmetry.space_group_name_H-M   'P 1'
#
loop_
_entity.id
_entity.type
_entity.pdbx_description
1 polymer ?
#
loop_
_entity_poly.entity_id
_entity_poly.type
_entity_poly.pdbx_seq_one_letter_code
_entity_poly.pdbx_strand_id
1 'polypeptide(L)'
;SNLCGHATLAAAHVIFEHLDFPEATIHFATRFVGPLTVTRSGDWLTLDFPAWQSEPAEPPALLLETLGITEYKEVRVARDYMVVMENQQQVEAVRPNIHAMIPLGKMVCITAPGDGEYDFVSRFFCPGEAVAEDPVTGSTHSMLIPYWAAKLNKTQMLARQVSERGGDLRCQLTGTRVYIGGQAVTYLTGKVLLR
;
A
#
# COMPACT_ATOMS: atom_id res chain seq x y z
N SER A 1 8.91 7.05 8.47
CA SER A 1 8.78 5.91 7.54
C SER A 1 10.02 5.76 6.67
N ASN A 2 10.56 4.54 6.59
CA ASN A 2 11.74 4.26 5.76
C ASN A 2 11.40 4.15 4.26
N LEU A 3 10.13 3.91 3.93
CA LEU A 3 9.62 3.78 2.56
C LEU A 3 8.24 4.41 2.48
N CYS A 4 8.13 5.55 1.79
CA CYS A 4 6.88 6.33 1.69
C CYS A 4 6.44 6.45 0.22
N GLY A 5 5.53 5.57 -0.21
CA GLY A 5 5.04 5.51 -1.59
C GLY A 5 4.28 6.75 -2.03
N HIS A 6 3.28 7.17 -1.27
CA HIS A 6 2.42 8.29 -1.64
C HIS A 6 3.17 9.63 -1.73
N ALA A 7 4.13 9.89 -0.82
CA ALA A 7 4.94 11.12 -0.89
C ALA A 7 5.90 11.10 -2.09
N THR A 8 6.51 9.94 -2.40
CA THR A 8 7.36 9.79 -3.59
C THR A 8 6.56 9.98 -4.87
N LEU A 9 5.34 9.42 -4.93
CA LEU A 9 4.45 9.58 -6.08
C LEU A 9 3.98 11.03 -6.24
N ALA A 10 3.63 11.70 -5.13
CA ALA A 10 3.25 13.11 -5.13
C ALA A 10 4.42 14.02 -5.57
N ALA A 11 5.64 13.75 -5.09
CA ALA A 11 6.84 14.47 -5.52
C ALA A 11 7.09 14.28 -7.03
N ALA A 12 6.96 13.05 -7.53
CA ALA A 12 7.09 12.76 -8.95
C ALA A 12 6.03 13.50 -9.78
N HIS A 13 4.78 13.53 -9.31
CA HIS A 13 3.71 14.29 -9.96
C HIS A 13 4.08 15.78 -10.11
N VAL A 14 4.56 16.41 -9.03
CA VAL A 14 4.98 17.82 -9.06
C VAL A 14 6.13 18.02 -10.05
N ILE A 15 7.13 17.15 -10.06
CA ILE A 15 8.26 17.24 -10.98
C ILE A 15 7.81 17.14 -12.44
N PHE A 16 6.93 16.19 -12.74
CA PHE A 16 6.41 15.98 -14.09
C PHE A 16 5.49 17.09 -14.57
N GLU A 17 4.60 17.61 -13.71
CA GLU A 17 3.55 18.53 -14.11
C GLU A 17 3.94 20.02 -13.97
N HIS A 18 4.90 20.33 -13.08
CA HIS A 18 5.19 21.73 -12.73
C HIS A 18 6.66 22.14 -12.89
N LEU A 19 7.56 21.20 -13.20
CA LEU A 19 9.00 21.52 -13.33
C LEU A 19 9.57 21.18 -14.72
N ASP A 20 8.71 21.04 -15.75
CA ASP A 20 9.11 20.80 -17.14
C ASP A 20 10.13 19.65 -17.30
N PHE A 21 10.00 18.58 -16.50
CA PHE A 21 10.92 17.45 -16.53
C PHE A 21 10.76 16.64 -17.83
N PRO A 22 11.83 16.52 -18.67
CA PRO A 22 11.69 16.01 -20.03
C PRO A 22 11.62 14.48 -20.14
N GLU A 23 12.08 13.76 -19.12
CA GLU A 23 12.18 12.29 -19.17
C GLU A 23 10.91 11.65 -18.60
N ALA A 24 10.62 10.41 -18.99
CA ALA A 24 9.48 9.66 -18.48
C ALA A 24 9.75 9.00 -17.11
N THR A 25 11.00 8.98 -16.65
CA THR A 25 11.41 8.30 -15.41
C THR A 25 12.22 9.23 -14.53
N ILE A 26 11.83 9.33 -13.26
CA ILE A 26 12.57 10.06 -12.22
C ILE A 26 13.27 9.06 -11.32
N HIS A 27 14.54 9.33 -11.00
CA HIS A 27 15.34 8.57 -10.07
C HIS A 27 15.45 9.33 -8.74
N PHE A 28 14.93 8.74 -7.67
CA PHE A 28 15.02 9.29 -6.32
C PHE A 28 16.12 8.59 -5.54
N ALA A 29 16.99 9.36 -4.90
CA ALA A 29 17.91 8.84 -3.88
C ALA A 29 17.19 8.84 -2.52
N THR A 30 17.18 7.69 -1.86
CA THR A 30 16.60 7.59 -0.52
C THR A 30 17.66 7.28 0.53
N ARG A 31 17.41 7.69 1.76
CA ARG A 31 18.36 7.49 2.86
C ARG A 31 18.42 6.03 3.33
N PHE A 32 17.33 5.28 3.23
CA PHE A 32 17.20 4.00 3.92
C PHE A 32 16.98 2.79 3.01
N VAL A 33 16.34 2.98 1.84
CA VAL A 33 15.94 1.86 0.96
C VAL A 33 16.64 1.86 -0.40
N GLY A 34 17.66 2.72 -0.55
CA GLY A 34 18.40 2.83 -1.82
C GLY A 34 17.62 3.65 -2.87
N PRO A 35 18.01 3.55 -4.14
CA PRO A 35 17.35 4.27 -5.21
C PRO A 35 15.91 3.74 -5.43
N LEU A 36 15.00 4.67 -5.68
CA LEU A 36 13.64 4.40 -6.12
C LEU A 36 13.41 5.08 -7.46
N THR A 37 12.58 4.48 -8.30
CA THR A 37 12.20 5.11 -9.57
C THR A 37 10.70 5.31 -9.62
N VAL A 38 10.29 6.39 -10.29
CA VAL A 38 8.90 6.63 -10.69
C VAL A 38 8.86 6.86 -12.17
N THR A 39 8.10 6.05 -12.89
CA THR A 39 7.91 6.16 -14.33
C THR A 39 6.49 6.64 -14.63
N ARG A 40 6.36 7.63 -15.52
CA ARG A 40 5.07 8.14 -16.00
C ARG A 40 4.66 7.43 -17.29
N SER A 41 3.40 7.01 -17.34
CA SER A 41 2.75 6.48 -18.55
C SER A 41 1.30 6.97 -18.61
N GLY A 42 1.03 7.98 -19.42
CA GLY A 42 -0.24 8.72 -19.38
C GLY A 42 -0.48 9.32 -18.00
N ASP A 43 -1.66 9.09 -17.44
CA ASP A 43 -2.06 9.58 -16.11
C ASP A 43 -1.55 8.70 -14.95
N TRP A 44 -0.81 7.64 -15.26
CA TRP A 44 -0.31 6.70 -14.27
C TRP A 44 1.16 6.96 -13.94
N LEU A 45 1.44 6.96 -12.64
CA LEU A 45 2.78 7.02 -12.08
C LEU A 45 3.09 5.68 -11.42
N THR A 46 4.14 5.02 -11.87
CA THR A 46 4.51 3.68 -11.40
C THR A 46 5.78 3.75 -10.54
N LEU A 47 5.65 3.36 -9.28
CA LEU A 47 6.73 3.20 -8.31
C LEU A 47 7.38 1.82 -8.50
N ASP A 48 8.71 1.76 -8.48
CA ASP A 48 9.50 0.53 -8.46
C ASP A 48 10.04 0.29 -7.05
N PHE A 49 9.48 -0.72 -6.35
CA PHE A 49 9.80 -1.06 -4.96
C PHE A 49 10.34 -2.49 -4.82
N PRO A 50 11.06 -2.81 -3.73
CA PRO A 50 11.43 -4.18 -3.44
C PRO A 50 10.20 -5.03 -3.11
N ALA A 51 10.20 -6.28 -3.58
CA ALA A 51 9.23 -7.28 -3.15
C ALA A 51 9.60 -7.83 -1.77
N TRP A 52 8.65 -7.87 -0.84
CA TRP A 52 8.85 -8.44 0.48
C TRP A 52 8.08 -9.74 0.61
N GLN A 53 8.80 -10.81 0.90
CA GLN A 53 8.18 -12.09 1.22
C GLN A 53 7.61 -12.04 2.64
N SER A 54 6.36 -12.44 2.79
CA SER A 54 5.72 -12.59 4.09
C SER A 54 5.72 -14.07 4.50
N GLU A 55 5.91 -14.32 5.79
CA GLU A 55 5.89 -15.66 6.36
C GLU A 55 4.58 -15.89 7.11
N PRO A 56 4.04 -17.13 7.12
CA PRO A 56 2.93 -17.50 7.98
C PRO A 56 3.27 -17.20 9.46
N ALA A 57 2.30 -16.72 10.19
CA ALA A 57 2.47 -16.39 11.60
C ALA A 57 1.22 -16.75 12.42
N GLU A 58 1.42 -17.20 13.65
CA GLU A 58 0.34 -17.28 14.61
C GLU A 58 -0.08 -15.88 15.01
N PRO A 59 -1.37 -15.52 14.93
CA PRO A 59 -1.81 -14.20 15.29
C PRO A 59 -1.72 -13.97 16.80
N PRO A 60 -1.13 -12.84 17.24
CA PRO A 60 -1.33 -12.41 18.63
C PRO A 60 -2.83 -12.26 18.92
N ALA A 61 -3.29 -12.70 20.10
CA ALA A 61 -4.71 -12.58 20.47
C ALA A 61 -5.21 -11.12 20.34
N LEU A 62 -4.39 -10.16 20.72
CA LEU A 62 -4.65 -8.73 20.59
C LEU A 62 -4.92 -8.30 19.15
N LEU A 63 -4.30 -8.92 18.14
CA LEU A 63 -4.52 -8.59 16.73
C LEU A 63 -5.95 -8.87 16.31
N LEU A 64 -6.45 -10.06 16.61
CA LEU A 64 -7.80 -10.48 16.25
C LEU A 64 -8.86 -9.72 17.05
N GLU A 65 -8.62 -9.55 18.36
CA GLU A 65 -9.52 -8.80 19.25
C GLU A 65 -9.68 -7.34 18.78
N THR A 66 -8.58 -6.66 18.46
CA THR A 66 -8.62 -5.26 18.04
C THR A 66 -9.16 -5.06 16.64
N LEU A 67 -9.05 -6.03 15.76
CA LEU A 67 -9.76 -6.06 14.46
C LEU A 67 -11.25 -6.37 14.63
N GLY A 68 -11.65 -6.97 15.75
CA GLY A 68 -13.03 -7.39 15.99
C GLY A 68 -13.47 -8.56 15.10
N ILE A 69 -12.53 -9.47 14.78
CA ILE A 69 -12.77 -10.60 13.89
C ILE A 69 -12.53 -11.93 14.58
N THR A 70 -13.32 -12.94 14.21
CA THR A 70 -13.17 -14.34 14.64
C THR A 70 -12.86 -15.28 13.48
N GLU A 71 -13.11 -14.84 12.25
CA GLU A 71 -12.91 -15.60 11.03
C GLU A 71 -11.86 -14.94 10.14
N TYR A 72 -10.91 -15.71 9.68
CA TYR A 72 -9.85 -15.31 8.75
C TYR A 72 -9.27 -16.57 8.10
N LYS A 73 -8.60 -16.43 6.95
CA LYS A 73 -7.94 -17.56 6.27
C LYS A 73 -6.57 -17.86 6.84
N GLU A 74 -5.73 -16.85 6.91
CA GLU A 74 -4.36 -16.96 7.42
C GLU A 74 -3.86 -15.59 7.91
N VAL A 75 -2.88 -15.63 8.81
CA VAL A 75 -2.11 -14.45 9.20
C VAL A 75 -0.67 -14.65 8.75
N ARG A 76 -0.11 -13.60 8.21
CA ARG A 76 1.28 -13.54 7.76
C ARG A 76 1.96 -12.31 8.32
N VAL A 77 3.28 -12.34 8.33
CA VAL A 77 4.09 -11.22 8.79
C VAL A 77 5.28 -10.99 7.87
N ALA A 78 5.56 -9.73 7.59
CA ALA A 78 6.81 -9.24 7.05
C ALA A 78 7.21 -8.02 7.87
N ARG A 79 7.29 -6.82 7.28
CA ARG A 79 7.38 -5.58 8.04
C ARG A 79 6.15 -5.39 8.93
N ASP A 80 4.96 -5.64 8.39
CA ASP A 80 3.66 -5.44 9.00
C ASP A 80 2.91 -6.78 9.15
N TYR A 81 1.87 -6.83 9.98
CA TYR A 81 0.93 -7.94 9.97
C TYR A 81 0.05 -7.89 8.72
N MET A 82 -0.22 -9.04 8.14
CA MET A 82 -1.17 -9.21 7.02
C MET A 82 -2.18 -10.29 7.40
N VAL A 83 -3.44 -9.90 7.57
CA VAL A 83 -4.56 -10.81 7.84
C VAL A 83 -5.34 -11.02 6.55
N VAL A 84 -5.40 -12.26 6.10
CA VAL A 84 -6.12 -12.64 4.89
C VAL A 84 -7.53 -13.08 5.26
N MET A 85 -8.51 -12.38 4.70
CA MET A 85 -9.93 -12.61 4.88
C MET A 85 -10.50 -13.46 3.74
N GLU A 86 -11.73 -13.94 3.90
CA GLU A 86 -12.38 -14.81 2.90
C GLU A 86 -12.79 -14.02 1.63
N ASN A 87 -13.32 -12.80 1.79
CA ASN A 87 -13.86 -12.00 0.72
C ASN A 87 -13.78 -10.49 1.01
N GLN A 88 -14.03 -9.68 -0.01
CA GLN A 88 -14.01 -8.23 0.08
C GLN A 88 -14.99 -7.69 1.11
N GLN A 89 -16.19 -8.25 1.20
CA GLN A 89 -17.22 -7.80 2.12
C GLN A 89 -16.75 -7.88 3.59
N GLN A 90 -16.01 -8.94 3.94
CA GLN A 90 -15.43 -9.05 5.27
C GLN A 90 -14.41 -7.93 5.53
N VAL A 91 -13.53 -7.61 4.57
CA VAL A 91 -12.56 -6.50 4.68
C VAL A 91 -13.27 -5.16 4.91
N GLU A 92 -14.32 -4.89 4.15
CA GLU A 92 -15.11 -3.65 4.26
C GLU A 92 -15.90 -3.57 5.58
N ALA A 93 -16.33 -4.71 6.12
CA ALA A 93 -17.10 -4.80 7.36
C ALA A 93 -16.26 -4.57 8.62
N VAL A 94 -14.94 -4.74 8.59
CA VAL A 94 -14.07 -4.57 9.76
C VAL A 94 -14.18 -3.16 10.33
N ARG A 95 -14.41 -3.08 11.66
CA ARG A 95 -14.45 -1.82 12.44
C ARG A 95 -13.43 -1.92 13.56
N PRO A 96 -12.13 -1.66 13.25
CA PRO A 96 -11.04 -1.93 14.18
C PRO A 96 -10.94 -0.91 15.30
N ASN A 97 -10.52 -1.34 16.48
CA ASN A 97 -10.02 -0.45 17.52
C ASN A 97 -8.52 -0.18 17.29
N ILE A 98 -8.20 0.75 16.39
CA ILE A 98 -6.82 0.99 15.93
C ILE A 98 -5.93 1.47 17.08
N HIS A 99 -6.47 2.26 18.02
CA HIS A 99 -5.69 2.71 19.17
C HIS A 99 -5.23 1.55 20.07
N ALA A 100 -6.08 0.55 20.26
CA ALA A 100 -5.73 -0.64 21.03
C ALA A 100 -4.70 -1.55 20.35
N MET A 101 -4.40 -1.33 19.05
CA MET A 101 -3.35 -2.05 18.33
C MET A 101 -1.92 -1.57 18.62
N ILE A 102 -1.73 -0.42 19.29
CA ILE A 102 -0.40 0.16 19.56
C ILE A 102 0.59 -0.85 20.15
N PRO A 103 0.20 -1.70 21.14
CA PRO A 103 1.12 -2.69 21.72
C PRO A 103 1.59 -3.78 20.73
N LEU A 104 0.97 -3.93 19.57
CA LEU A 104 1.44 -4.87 18.54
C LEU A 104 2.82 -4.48 17.98
N GLY A 105 3.19 -3.17 18.07
CA GLY A 105 4.48 -2.66 17.59
C GLY A 105 4.65 -2.75 16.07
N LYS A 106 3.58 -3.03 15.33
CA LYS A 106 3.55 -3.15 13.88
C LYS A 106 2.27 -2.54 13.31
N MET A 107 2.32 -2.11 12.06
CA MET A 107 1.12 -1.79 11.28
C MET A 107 0.36 -3.06 10.93
N VAL A 108 -0.92 -2.89 10.57
CA VAL A 108 -1.81 -4.00 10.27
C VAL A 108 -2.47 -3.81 8.91
N CYS A 109 -2.26 -4.76 8.03
CA CYS A 109 -2.96 -4.87 6.76
C CYS A 109 -4.00 -5.98 6.83
N ILE A 110 -5.20 -5.73 6.35
CA ILE A 110 -6.19 -6.78 6.05
C ILE A 110 -6.41 -6.83 4.54
N THR A 111 -6.60 -8.03 3.99
CA THR A 111 -6.73 -8.22 2.53
C THR A 111 -7.62 -9.42 2.21
N ALA A 112 -8.24 -9.42 1.06
CA ALA A 112 -9.06 -10.51 0.53
C ALA A 112 -9.03 -10.53 -1.01
N PRO A 113 -9.52 -11.60 -1.66
CA PRO A 113 -9.85 -11.55 -3.08
C PRO A 113 -10.80 -10.37 -3.35
N GLY A 114 -10.60 -9.68 -4.44
CA GLY A 114 -11.44 -8.56 -4.86
C GLY A 114 -12.68 -9.03 -5.61
N ASP A 115 -13.67 -8.16 -5.68
CA ASP A 115 -14.87 -8.35 -6.48
C ASP A 115 -14.75 -7.62 -7.82
N GLY A 116 -15.51 -8.07 -8.82
CA GLY A 116 -15.60 -7.44 -10.13
C GLY A 116 -14.29 -7.46 -10.90
N GLU A 117 -13.71 -6.29 -11.15
CA GLU A 117 -12.46 -6.14 -11.90
C GLU A 117 -11.19 -6.24 -11.03
N TYR A 118 -11.33 -6.17 -9.71
CA TYR A 118 -10.20 -6.19 -8.79
C TYR A 118 -9.75 -7.61 -8.48
N ASP A 119 -8.46 -7.87 -8.58
CA ASP A 119 -7.85 -9.15 -8.21
C ASP A 119 -7.80 -9.32 -6.69
N PHE A 120 -7.52 -8.25 -5.97
CA PHE A 120 -7.55 -8.23 -4.50
C PHE A 120 -7.87 -6.85 -3.95
N VAL A 121 -8.32 -6.83 -2.70
CA VAL A 121 -8.58 -5.61 -1.94
C VAL A 121 -7.78 -5.60 -0.65
N SER A 122 -7.59 -4.40 -0.09
CA SER A 122 -6.90 -4.23 1.20
C SER A 122 -7.39 -3.01 1.98
N ARG A 123 -7.11 -3.02 3.29
CA ARG A 123 -7.11 -1.83 4.17
C ARG A 123 -5.84 -1.84 4.99
N PHE A 124 -5.39 -0.66 5.42
CA PHE A 124 -4.13 -0.53 6.15
C PHE A 124 -4.28 0.40 7.36
N PHE A 125 -4.00 -0.15 8.54
CA PHE A 125 -4.15 0.52 9.82
C PHE A 125 -2.79 0.87 10.42
N CYS A 126 -2.67 2.11 10.90
CA CYS A 126 -1.43 2.72 11.38
C CYS A 126 -1.56 3.08 12.87
N PRO A 127 -1.48 2.09 13.78
CA PRO A 127 -1.61 2.35 15.21
C PRO A 127 -0.50 3.29 15.72
N GLY A 128 -0.93 4.33 16.45
CA GLY A 128 -0.01 5.32 16.99
C GLY A 128 0.42 6.44 16.05
N GLU A 129 0.01 6.40 14.78
CA GLU A 129 0.30 7.46 13.82
C GLU A 129 -0.82 8.52 13.80
N ALA A 130 -0.52 9.70 13.22
CA ALA A 130 -1.48 10.79 13.10
C ALA A 130 -2.69 10.44 12.22
N VAL A 131 -2.50 9.56 11.24
CA VAL A 131 -3.56 9.02 10.39
C VAL A 131 -3.74 7.56 10.76
N ALA A 132 -4.87 7.24 11.38
CA ALA A 132 -5.13 5.90 11.93
C ALA A 132 -5.35 4.83 10.86
N GLU A 133 -5.99 5.18 9.74
CA GLU A 133 -6.12 4.34 8.55
C GLU A 133 -5.57 5.08 7.33
N ASP A 134 -4.53 4.52 6.69
CA ASP A 134 -3.93 5.12 5.50
C ASP A 134 -4.85 4.88 4.28
N PRO A 135 -5.28 5.94 3.59
CA PRO A 135 -6.18 5.81 2.45
C PRO A 135 -5.69 4.93 1.30
N VAL A 136 -4.40 5.06 0.92
CA VAL A 136 -3.75 4.23 -0.11
C VAL A 136 -2.28 4.06 0.22
N THR A 137 -1.87 2.83 0.49
CA THR A 137 -0.54 2.53 1.05
C THR A 137 0.34 1.81 0.02
N GLY A 138 1.22 2.53 -0.65
CA GLY A 138 2.16 1.92 -1.59
C GLY A 138 3.06 0.87 -0.95
N SER A 139 3.63 1.15 0.22
CA SER A 139 4.61 0.26 0.85
C SER A 139 4.06 -1.10 1.27
N THR A 140 2.78 -1.21 1.68
CA THR A 140 2.19 -2.51 2.02
C THR A 140 2.03 -3.41 0.79
N HIS A 141 1.92 -2.81 -0.40
CA HIS A 141 1.83 -3.56 -1.65
C HIS A 141 3.15 -4.27 -2.00
N SER A 142 4.27 -3.90 -1.37
CA SER A 142 5.52 -4.67 -1.46
C SER A 142 5.37 -6.11 -0.93
N MET A 143 4.45 -6.37 0.00
CA MET A 143 4.15 -7.73 0.49
C MET A 143 2.85 -8.31 -0.08
N LEU A 144 1.85 -7.47 -0.40
CA LEU A 144 0.59 -7.94 -0.97
C LEU A 144 0.77 -8.50 -2.38
N ILE A 145 1.55 -7.82 -3.23
CA ILE A 145 1.77 -8.23 -4.62
C ILE A 145 2.41 -9.62 -4.73
N PRO A 146 3.52 -9.96 -4.05
CA PRO A 146 4.08 -11.31 -4.10
C PRO A 146 3.12 -12.38 -3.59
N TYR A 147 2.38 -12.08 -2.52
CA TYR A 147 1.40 -12.98 -1.96
C TYR A 147 0.28 -13.30 -2.96
N TRP A 148 -0.38 -12.25 -3.49
CA TRP A 148 -1.50 -12.44 -4.42
C TRP A 148 -1.06 -12.96 -5.78
N ALA A 149 0.13 -12.59 -6.25
CA ALA A 149 0.70 -13.15 -7.48
C ALA A 149 0.82 -14.68 -7.41
N ALA A 150 1.31 -15.19 -6.28
CA ALA A 150 1.40 -16.63 -6.04
C ALA A 150 0.03 -17.30 -5.90
N LYS A 151 -0.92 -16.67 -5.18
CA LYS A 151 -2.27 -17.22 -4.96
C LYS A 151 -3.11 -17.27 -6.24
N LEU A 152 -2.99 -16.25 -7.08
CA LEU A 152 -3.79 -16.11 -8.31
C LEU A 152 -3.07 -16.63 -9.56
N ASN A 153 -1.80 -17.01 -9.43
CA ASN A 153 -0.93 -17.36 -10.55
C ASN A 153 -0.90 -16.25 -11.64
N LYS A 154 -0.79 -14.99 -11.19
CA LYS A 154 -0.76 -13.79 -12.02
C LYS A 154 0.42 -12.90 -11.62
N THR A 155 1.04 -12.23 -12.60
CA THR A 155 2.09 -11.23 -12.33
C THR A 155 1.61 -9.80 -12.49
N GLN A 156 0.47 -9.59 -13.15
CA GLN A 156 -0.18 -8.29 -13.31
C GLN A 156 -1.58 -8.36 -12.69
N MET A 157 -1.87 -7.41 -11.83
CA MET A 157 -3.11 -7.40 -11.05
C MET A 157 -3.63 -5.97 -10.92
N LEU A 158 -4.95 -5.84 -10.77
CA LEU A 158 -5.61 -4.61 -10.37
C LEU A 158 -6.07 -4.78 -8.92
N ALA A 159 -5.64 -3.86 -8.06
CA ALA A 159 -6.00 -3.87 -6.64
C ALA A 159 -6.76 -2.61 -6.25
N ARG A 160 -7.57 -2.72 -5.20
CA ARG A 160 -8.20 -1.57 -4.58
C ARG A 160 -7.94 -1.56 -3.08
N GLN A 161 -7.50 -0.43 -2.55
CA GLN A 161 -7.54 -0.19 -1.11
C GLN A 161 -8.90 0.38 -0.76
N VAL A 162 -9.71 -0.38 0.01
CA VAL A 162 -11.12 -0.07 0.30
C VAL A 162 -11.27 0.70 1.62
N SER A 163 -10.40 1.70 1.84
CA SER A 163 -10.57 2.72 2.88
C SER A 163 -11.76 3.63 2.54
N GLU A 164 -12.15 4.52 3.44
CA GLU A 164 -13.24 5.49 3.20
C GLU A 164 -13.03 6.30 1.91
N ARG A 165 -11.80 6.80 1.65
CA ARG A 165 -11.47 7.50 0.42
C ARG A 165 -11.30 6.55 -0.77
N GLY A 166 -10.71 5.39 -0.51
CA GLY A 166 -10.36 4.40 -1.52
C GLY A 166 -9.26 4.83 -2.48
N GLY A 167 -8.79 3.85 -3.27
CA GLY A 167 -7.89 4.10 -4.39
C GLY A 167 -7.47 2.83 -5.10
N ASP A 168 -7.25 2.97 -6.40
CA ASP A 168 -6.93 1.88 -7.30
C ASP A 168 -5.43 1.81 -7.54
N LEU A 169 -4.91 0.60 -7.62
CA LEU A 169 -3.49 0.35 -7.85
C LEU A 169 -3.30 -0.69 -8.96
N ARG A 170 -2.48 -0.32 -9.94
CA ARG A 170 -1.96 -1.30 -10.90
C ARG A 170 -0.72 -1.95 -10.31
N CYS A 171 -0.76 -3.25 -10.16
CA CYS A 171 0.24 -4.04 -9.46
C CYS A 171 0.94 -4.98 -10.43
N GLN A 172 2.28 -5.05 -10.37
CA GLN A 172 3.05 -6.00 -11.16
C GLN A 172 4.19 -6.58 -10.33
N LEU A 173 4.39 -7.89 -10.41
CA LEU A 173 5.56 -8.59 -9.87
C LEU A 173 6.52 -8.92 -10.98
N THR A 174 7.81 -8.56 -10.82
CA THR A 174 8.88 -8.92 -11.73
C THR A 174 10.13 -9.29 -10.94
N GLY A 175 10.41 -10.60 -10.85
CA GLY A 175 11.51 -11.10 -10.03
C GLY A 175 11.39 -10.67 -8.56
N THR A 176 12.34 -9.89 -8.08
CA THR A 176 12.39 -9.37 -6.71
C THR A 176 11.84 -7.94 -6.58
N ARG A 177 11.18 -7.43 -7.62
CA ARG A 177 10.64 -6.06 -7.65
C ARG A 177 9.12 -6.07 -7.83
N VAL A 178 8.48 -5.11 -7.22
CA VAL A 178 7.06 -4.80 -7.43
C VAL A 178 6.92 -3.42 -8.05
N TYR A 179 6.07 -3.33 -9.05
CA TYR A 179 5.70 -2.09 -9.70
C TYR A 179 4.28 -1.72 -9.27
N ILE A 180 4.16 -0.53 -8.70
CA ILE A 180 2.93 -0.06 -8.06
C ILE A 180 2.49 1.22 -8.76
N GLY A 181 1.50 1.11 -9.63
CA GLY A 181 0.90 2.22 -10.35
C GLY A 181 -0.20 2.89 -9.53
N GLY A 182 -0.16 4.20 -9.46
CA GLY A 182 -1.20 5.04 -8.88
C GLY A 182 -1.35 6.33 -9.65
N GLN A 183 -2.35 7.14 -9.28
CA GLN A 183 -2.61 8.45 -9.87
C GLN A 183 -2.44 9.55 -8.83
N ALA A 184 -2.07 10.73 -9.27
CA ALA A 184 -1.99 11.93 -8.44
C ALA A 184 -2.57 13.13 -9.20
N VAL A 185 -3.10 14.07 -8.44
CA VAL A 185 -3.65 15.32 -8.98
C VAL A 185 -3.12 16.52 -8.19
N THR A 186 -2.92 17.65 -8.84
CA THR A 186 -2.61 18.91 -8.18
C THR A 186 -3.88 19.44 -7.52
N TYR A 187 -3.89 19.50 -6.19
CA TYR A 187 -5.01 20.02 -5.43
C TYR A 187 -4.96 21.53 -5.25
N LEU A 188 -3.76 22.08 -5.02
CA LEU A 188 -3.56 23.50 -4.76
C LEU A 188 -2.17 23.95 -5.22
N THR A 189 -2.10 25.15 -5.80
CA THR A 189 -0.83 25.88 -6.02
C THR A 189 -0.86 27.18 -5.25
N GLY A 190 0.30 27.62 -4.71
CA GLY A 190 0.38 28.82 -3.90
C GLY A 190 1.80 29.36 -3.77
N LYS A 191 1.94 30.53 -3.12
CA LYS A 191 3.24 31.15 -2.81
C LYS A 191 3.45 31.16 -1.30
N VAL A 192 4.63 30.72 -0.86
CA VAL A 192 5.09 30.85 0.52
C VAL A 192 6.10 31.99 0.60
N LEU A 193 5.86 32.93 1.50
CA LEU A 193 6.81 34.00 1.79
C LEU A 193 7.75 33.51 2.90
N LEU A 194 9.01 33.32 2.54
CA LEU A 194 10.06 33.02 3.53
C LEU A 194 10.54 34.32 4.15
N ARG A 195 10.64 34.36 5.48
CA ARG A 195 11.22 35.49 6.24
C ARG A 195 12.69 35.20 6.52
#